data_19d99948f0007bfaa702cf356a95a3e3
#
_entry.id   19d99948f0007bfaa702cf356a95a3e3
#
_cell.length_a   1.000
_cell.length_b   1.000
_cell.length_c   1.000
_cell.angle_alpha   90.00
_cell.angle_beta   90.00
_cell.angle_gamma   90.00
#
_symmetry.space_group_name_H-M   'P 1'
#
loop_
_entity.id
_entity.type
_entity.pdbx_description
1 polymer ?
#
loop_
_entity_poly.entity_id
_entity_poly.type
_entity_poly.pdbx_seq_one_letter_code
_entity_poly.pdbx_strand_id
1 'polypeptide(L)'
;MSAPTTARPVDAEQTGRRVEEVLDRLATSGDPAAATAAEELVRSLMDFYGAGLARILQLLSSAPGEPSAGLLADELVASLLVLHDLHPEDRDTRIVRALDSVREHTLEVVDFDERSGTLRVRARAGGGCGCGSGADARQAAEAALACFAPEVRAVDVQTTPAGPTLLQISTAPTGAR
;
A
#
# COMPACT_ATOMS: atom_id res chain seq x y z
N MET A 1 41.52 -4.68 -5.21
CA MET A 1 40.08 -4.94 -5.44
C MET A 1 39.38 -4.66 -4.13
N SER A 2 38.83 -3.44 -3.99
CA SER A 2 38.08 -3.04 -2.78
C SER A 2 36.69 -3.65 -2.86
N ALA A 3 36.30 -4.38 -1.79
CA ALA A 3 34.95 -4.93 -1.66
C ALA A 3 33.92 -3.77 -1.65
N PRO A 4 32.74 -3.94 -2.28
CA PRO A 4 31.69 -2.95 -2.18
C PRO A 4 31.25 -2.84 -0.72
N THR A 5 31.32 -1.65 -0.15
CA THR A 5 30.77 -1.35 1.17
C THR A 5 29.27 -1.57 1.06
N THR A 6 28.78 -2.65 1.63
CA THR A 6 27.33 -2.91 1.76
C THR A 6 26.78 -1.85 2.68
N ALA A 7 26.16 -0.82 2.11
CA ALA A 7 25.44 0.18 2.88
C ALA A 7 24.38 -0.52 3.73
N ARG A 8 24.35 -0.22 5.02
CA ARG A 8 23.34 -0.75 5.94
C ARG A 8 21.98 -0.35 5.38
N PRO A 9 21.02 -1.29 5.24
CA PRO A 9 19.69 -0.94 4.75
C PRO A 9 19.12 0.13 5.67
N VAL A 10 18.77 1.27 5.08
CA VAL A 10 18.12 2.38 5.78
C VAL A 10 16.65 2.01 5.89
N ASP A 11 16.12 2.00 7.10
CA ASP A 11 14.70 1.85 7.33
C ASP A 11 14.01 3.15 6.90
N ALA A 12 13.30 3.10 5.77
CA ALA A 12 12.66 4.26 5.15
C ALA A 12 11.56 4.84 6.04
N GLU A 13 10.78 3.99 6.70
CA GLU A 13 9.71 4.39 7.61
C GLU A 13 10.28 5.12 8.84
N GLN A 14 11.35 4.58 9.43
CA GLN A 14 12.03 5.22 10.55
C GLN A 14 12.64 6.57 10.14
N THR A 15 13.16 6.66 8.91
CA THR A 15 13.71 7.90 8.39
C THR A 15 12.61 8.95 8.18
N GLY A 16 11.47 8.55 7.61
CA GLY A 16 10.30 9.43 7.45
C GLY A 16 9.83 10.01 8.78
N ARG A 17 9.60 9.15 9.78
CA ARG A 17 9.24 9.60 11.14
C ARG A 17 10.23 10.60 11.72
N ARG A 18 11.52 10.37 11.51
CA ARG A 18 12.57 11.29 12.01
C ARG A 18 12.54 12.65 11.32
N VAL A 19 12.22 12.71 10.02
CA VAL A 19 12.01 13.97 9.30
C VAL A 19 10.83 14.72 9.88
N GLU A 20 9.69 14.06 10.06
CA GLU A 20 8.49 14.64 10.69
C GLU A 20 8.79 15.21 12.09
N GLU A 21 9.45 14.45 12.96
CA GLU A 21 9.86 14.90 14.29
C GLU A 21 10.76 16.14 14.26
N VAL A 22 11.62 16.28 13.25
CA VAL A 22 12.48 17.46 13.07
C VAL A 22 11.66 18.67 12.63
N LEU A 23 10.74 18.48 11.69
CA LEU A 23 9.87 19.55 11.20
C LEU A 23 8.95 20.05 12.32
N ASP A 24 8.35 19.15 13.11
CA ASP A 24 7.51 19.50 14.26
C ASP A 24 8.29 20.31 15.31
N ARG A 25 9.53 19.91 15.62
CA ARG A 25 10.38 20.67 16.53
C ARG A 25 10.69 22.07 16.01
N LEU A 26 10.93 22.20 14.71
CA LEU A 26 11.18 23.51 14.10
C LEU A 26 9.91 24.37 14.12
N ALA A 27 8.75 23.79 13.80
CA ALA A 27 7.47 24.49 13.85
C ALA A 27 7.13 24.99 15.27
N THR A 28 7.51 24.21 16.32
CA THR A 28 7.26 24.58 17.72
C THR A 28 8.36 25.43 18.35
N SER A 29 9.47 25.64 17.68
CA SER A 29 10.63 26.42 18.21
C SER A 29 10.36 27.91 18.38
N GLY A 30 9.27 28.43 17.81
CA GLY A 30 8.92 29.85 17.82
C GLY A 30 9.70 30.70 16.80
N ASP A 31 10.48 30.08 15.94
CA ASP A 31 11.16 30.73 14.81
C ASP A 31 10.49 30.33 13.48
N PRO A 32 9.52 31.12 12.99
CA PRO A 32 8.80 30.83 11.75
C PRO A 32 9.71 30.89 10.52
N ALA A 33 10.81 31.66 10.56
CA ALA A 33 11.74 31.72 9.44
C ALA A 33 12.53 30.42 9.31
N ALA A 34 12.96 29.82 10.41
CA ALA A 34 13.62 28.52 10.41
C ALA A 34 12.69 27.40 9.95
N ALA A 35 11.42 27.40 10.38
CA ALA A 35 10.42 26.44 9.93
C ALA A 35 10.19 26.54 8.41
N THR A 36 9.97 27.74 7.89
CA THR A 36 9.79 27.98 6.45
C THR A 36 11.01 27.53 5.63
N ALA A 37 12.23 27.85 6.10
CA ALA A 37 13.46 27.44 5.42
C ALA A 37 13.63 25.91 5.41
N ALA A 38 13.23 25.22 6.48
CA ALA A 38 13.26 23.75 6.53
C ALA A 38 12.26 23.11 5.56
N GLU A 39 11.05 23.65 5.47
CA GLU A 39 10.06 23.18 4.48
C GLU A 39 10.54 23.40 3.05
N GLU A 40 11.14 24.55 2.76
CA GLU A 40 11.70 24.85 1.44
C GLU A 40 12.87 23.92 1.09
N LEU A 41 13.74 23.61 2.05
CA LEU A 41 14.81 22.64 1.87
C LEU A 41 14.27 21.24 1.56
N VAL A 42 13.28 20.76 2.32
CA VAL A 42 12.67 19.46 2.07
C VAL A 42 12.04 19.44 0.67
N ARG A 43 11.29 20.46 0.28
CA ARG A 43 10.69 20.56 -1.06
C ARG A 43 11.76 20.52 -2.16
N SER A 44 12.85 21.28 -2.01
CA SER A 44 13.94 21.30 -2.97
C SER A 44 14.65 19.94 -3.12
N LEU A 45 14.80 19.20 -2.00
CA LEU A 45 15.33 17.85 -2.02
C LEU A 45 14.37 16.87 -2.71
N MET A 46 13.07 17.00 -2.46
CA MET A 46 12.04 16.18 -3.15
C MET A 46 12.09 16.41 -4.66
N ASP A 47 12.15 17.66 -5.11
CA ASP A 47 12.26 17.99 -6.53
C ASP A 47 13.54 17.42 -7.16
N PHE A 48 14.67 17.53 -6.46
CA PHE A 48 15.95 16.99 -6.93
C PHE A 48 15.93 15.45 -7.06
N TYR A 49 15.42 14.75 -6.03
CA TYR A 49 15.31 13.28 -6.07
C TYR A 49 14.29 12.82 -7.09
N GLY A 50 13.15 13.50 -7.21
CA GLY A 50 12.16 13.23 -8.23
C GLY A 50 12.72 13.32 -9.64
N ALA A 51 13.48 14.38 -9.94
CA ALA A 51 14.17 14.52 -11.23
C ALA A 51 15.18 13.40 -11.48
N GLY A 52 15.92 12.98 -10.46
CA GLY A 52 16.85 11.85 -10.53
C GLY A 52 16.13 10.52 -10.83
N LEU A 53 15.05 10.24 -10.12
CA LEU A 53 14.22 9.04 -10.33
C LEU A 53 13.61 9.03 -11.74
N ALA A 54 13.04 10.15 -12.20
CA ALA A 54 12.52 10.29 -13.56
C ALA A 54 13.60 9.97 -14.62
N ARG A 55 14.82 10.44 -14.39
CA ARG A 55 15.95 10.16 -15.28
C ARG A 55 16.33 8.68 -15.29
N ILE A 56 16.34 8.02 -14.13
CA ILE A 56 16.58 6.59 -14.01
C ILE A 56 15.52 5.80 -14.80
N LEU A 57 14.24 6.11 -14.63
CA LEU A 57 13.15 5.46 -15.37
C LEU A 57 13.28 5.64 -16.88
N GLN A 58 13.65 6.84 -17.35
CA GLN A 58 13.91 7.09 -18.77
C GLN A 58 15.05 6.22 -19.34
N LEU A 59 16.12 6.06 -18.57
CA LEU A 59 17.26 5.22 -18.99
C LEU A 59 16.88 3.74 -19.02
N LEU A 60 16.09 3.29 -18.05
CA LEU A 60 15.61 1.91 -17.97
C LEU A 60 14.60 1.58 -19.06
N SER A 61 13.71 2.52 -19.44
CA SER A 61 12.77 2.31 -20.53
C SER A 61 13.44 2.13 -21.90
N SER A 62 14.69 2.60 -22.03
CA SER A 62 15.51 2.43 -23.23
C SER A 62 16.32 1.13 -23.22
N ALA A 63 16.34 0.39 -22.12
CA ALA A 63 17.06 -0.87 -21.97
C ALA A 63 16.24 -2.05 -22.51
N PRO A 64 16.88 -3.08 -23.08
CA PRO A 64 16.15 -4.26 -23.55
C PRO A 64 15.62 -5.08 -22.37
N GLY A 65 14.40 -5.61 -22.53
CA GLY A 65 13.67 -6.35 -21.49
C GLY A 65 12.68 -5.47 -20.74
N GLU A 66 12.20 -5.94 -19.61
CA GLU A 66 11.31 -5.19 -18.70
C GLU A 66 11.98 -4.93 -17.33
N PRO A 67 13.04 -4.12 -17.29
CA PRO A 67 13.76 -3.88 -16.03
C PRO A 67 12.92 -3.14 -14.99
N SER A 68 11.86 -2.44 -15.42
CA SER A 68 10.92 -1.74 -14.54
C SER A 68 10.06 -2.68 -13.68
N ALA A 69 9.76 -3.90 -14.15
CA ALA A 69 8.93 -4.84 -13.41
C ALA A 69 9.55 -5.22 -12.05
N GLY A 70 10.88 -5.40 -12.00
CA GLY A 70 11.60 -5.65 -10.76
C GLY A 70 11.58 -4.48 -9.78
N LEU A 71 11.60 -3.24 -10.30
CA LEU A 71 11.51 -2.03 -9.47
C LEU A 71 10.12 -1.88 -8.84
N LEU A 72 9.06 -2.17 -9.60
CA LEU A 72 7.69 -2.08 -9.13
C LEU A 72 7.30 -3.21 -8.16
N ALA A 73 8.06 -4.29 -8.12
CA ALA A 73 7.88 -5.37 -7.14
C ALA A 73 8.53 -5.07 -5.78
N ASP A 74 9.43 -4.08 -5.71
CA ASP A 74 10.05 -3.64 -4.47
C ASP A 74 9.20 -2.55 -3.82
N GLU A 75 8.71 -2.78 -2.60
CA GLU A 75 7.78 -1.90 -1.89
C GLU A 75 8.35 -0.50 -1.67
N LEU A 76 9.63 -0.40 -1.31
CA LEU A 76 10.27 0.90 -1.07
C LEU A 76 10.39 1.70 -2.37
N VAL A 77 10.80 1.04 -3.46
CA VAL A 77 10.94 1.71 -4.76
C VAL A 77 9.56 2.13 -5.29
N ALA A 78 8.56 1.26 -5.22
CA ALA A 78 7.19 1.58 -5.63
C ALA A 78 6.64 2.76 -4.84
N SER A 79 6.81 2.78 -3.51
CA SER A 79 6.40 3.88 -2.63
C SER A 79 7.10 5.21 -2.99
N LEU A 80 8.40 5.17 -3.29
CA LEU A 80 9.14 6.36 -3.74
C LEU A 80 8.62 6.88 -5.09
N LEU A 81 8.29 5.99 -6.02
CA LEU A 81 7.73 6.39 -7.32
C LEU A 81 6.36 7.04 -7.16
N VAL A 82 5.53 6.52 -6.25
CA VAL A 82 4.23 7.14 -5.91
C VAL A 82 4.43 8.51 -5.28
N LEU A 83 5.34 8.63 -4.32
CA LEU A 83 5.62 9.88 -3.62
C LEU A 83 6.07 11.01 -4.58
N HIS A 84 6.76 10.65 -5.66
CA HIS A 84 7.25 11.59 -6.67
C HIS A 84 6.36 11.68 -7.92
N ASP A 85 5.16 11.08 -7.88
CA ASP A 85 4.21 11.05 -9.01
C ASP A 85 4.80 10.45 -10.31
N LEU A 86 5.66 9.46 -10.15
CA LEU A 86 6.39 8.77 -11.21
C LEU A 86 5.97 7.31 -11.40
N HIS A 87 5.01 6.81 -10.62
CA HIS A 87 4.57 5.43 -10.74
C HIS A 87 3.84 5.21 -12.06
N PRO A 88 4.24 4.21 -12.89
CA PRO A 88 3.67 4.03 -14.23
C PRO A 88 2.24 3.49 -14.22
N GLU A 89 1.81 2.86 -13.12
CA GLU A 89 0.46 2.37 -12.94
C GLU A 89 -0.44 3.44 -12.32
N ASP A 90 -1.68 3.48 -12.76
CA ASP A 90 -2.69 4.31 -12.13
C ASP A 90 -3.03 3.82 -10.71
N ARG A 91 -3.71 4.67 -9.95
CA ARG A 91 -4.12 4.39 -8.57
C ARG A 91 -4.90 3.07 -8.46
N ASP A 92 -5.85 2.86 -9.35
CA ASP A 92 -6.77 1.72 -9.26
C ASP A 92 -6.03 0.40 -9.48
N THR A 93 -5.08 0.38 -10.43
CA THR A 93 -4.18 -0.75 -10.66
C THR A 93 -3.28 -1.00 -9.44
N ARG A 94 -2.73 0.05 -8.83
CA ARG A 94 -1.91 -0.06 -7.62
C ARG A 94 -2.71 -0.60 -6.42
N ILE A 95 -3.97 -0.16 -6.25
CA ILE A 95 -4.88 -0.68 -5.22
C ILE A 95 -5.10 -2.17 -5.41
N VAL A 96 -5.44 -2.62 -6.62
CA VAL A 96 -5.66 -4.05 -6.90
C VAL A 96 -4.40 -4.86 -6.59
N ARG A 97 -3.24 -4.41 -7.06
CA ARG A 97 -1.96 -5.08 -6.79
C ARG A 97 -1.64 -5.17 -5.30
N ALA A 98 -1.86 -4.10 -4.53
CA ALA A 98 -1.66 -4.09 -3.09
C ALA A 98 -2.56 -5.11 -2.38
N LEU A 99 -3.83 -5.18 -2.76
CA LEU A 99 -4.78 -6.14 -2.18
C LEU A 99 -4.46 -7.58 -2.57
N ASP A 100 -3.97 -7.84 -3.78
CA ASP A 100 -3.55 -9.16 -4.24
C ASP A 100 -2.31 -9.68 -3.48
N SER A 101 -1.49 -8.78 -2.92
CA SER A 101 -0.36 -9.15 -2.07
C SER A 101 -0.79 -9.71 -0.70
N VAL A 102 -2.01 -9.41 -0.25
CA VAL A 102 -2.58 -9.89 1.02
C VAL A 102 -3.07 -11.33 0.87
N ARG A 103 -2.14 -12.29 0.98
CA ARG A 103 -2.39 -13.71 0.66
C ARG A 103 -3.41 -14.41 1.56
N GLU A 104 -3.61 -13.91 2.78
CA GLU A 104 -4.49 -14.55 3.77
C GLU A 104 -5.98 -14.21 3.55
N HIS A 105 -6.26 -13.16 2.79
CA HIS A 105 -7.60 -12.66 2.55
C HIS A 105 -7.83 -12.40 1.06
N THR A 106 -8.91 -12.93 0.52
CA THR A 106 -9.36 -12.55 -0.83
C THR A 106 -10.21 -11.28 -0.70
N LEU A 107 -9.60 -10.15 -1.08
CA LEU A 107 -10.24 -8.85 -1.01
C LEU A 107 -10.59 -8.36 -2.41
N GLU A 108 -11.84 -7.97 -2.62
CA GLU A 108 -12.31 -7.40 -3.88
C GLU A 108 -12.65 -5.93 -3.69
N VAL A 109 -12.17 -5.07 -4.57
CA VAL A 109 -12.55 -3.66 -4.59
C VAL A 109 -14.01 -3.53 -4.95
N VAL A 110 -14.77 -2.81 -4.14
CA VAL A 110 -16.17 -2.47 -4.40
C VAL A 110 -16.29 -1.06 -4.94
N ASP A 111 -15.63 -0.10 -4.28
CA ASP A 111 -15.70 1.31 -4.60
C ASP A 111 -14.59 2.10 -3.91
N PHE A 112 -14.20 3.23 -4.47
CA PHE A 112 -13.28 4.19 -3.86
C PHE A 112 -13.88 5.59 -3.87
N ASP A 113 -14.11 6.13 -2.68
CA ASP A 113 -14.56 7.51 -2.51
C ASP A 113 -13.35 8.46 -2.48
N GLU A 114 -13.09 9.15 -3.58
CA GLU A 114 -11.98 10.10 -3.71
C GLU A 114 -12.05 11.26 -2.71
N ARG A 115 -13.25 11.67 -2.31
CA ARG A 115 -13.42 12.82 -1.42
C ARG A 115 -12.96 12.51 0.01
N SER A 116 -13.31 11.34 0.51
CA SER A 116 -12.92 10.89 1.85
C SER A 116 -11.60 10.09 1.86
N GLY A 117 -11.17 9.58 0.70
CA GLY A 117 -10.07 8.62 0.60
C GLY A 117 -10.44 7.24 1.16
N THR A 118 -11.74 6.88 1.15
CA THR A 118 -12.22 5.62 1.72
C THR A 118 -12.35 4.56 0.64
N LEU A 119 -11.60 3.46 0.78
CA LEU A 119 -11.70 2.29 -0.07
C LEU A 119 -12.68 1.28 0.55
N ARG A 120 -13.71 0.90 -0.18
CA ARG A 120 -14.60 -0.20 0.19
C ARG A 120 -14.16 -1.48 -0.47
N VAL A 121 -13.91 -2.50 0.35
CA VAL A 121 -13.52 -3.83 -0.11
C VAL A 121 -14.48 -4.87 0.43
N ARG A 122 -14.67 -5.95 -0.34
CA ARG A 122 -15.43 -7.11 0.08
C ARG A 122 -14.47 -8.25 0.37
N ALA A 123 -14.51 -8.75 1.60
CA ALA A 123 -13.80 -9.96 1.96
C ALA A 123 -14.65 -11.19 1.55
N ARG A 124 -14.10 -12.06 0.69
CA ARG A 124 -14.67 -13.38 0.45
C ARG A 124 -14.24 -14.32 1.59
N ALA A 125 -15.20 -14.97 2.21
CA ALA A 125 -14.92 -16.03 3.16
C ALA A 125 -14.21 -17.16 2.40
N GLY A 126 -12.89 -17.25 2.54
CA GLY A 126 -12.12 -18.40 2.08
C GLY A 126 -12.54 -19.61 2.90
N GLY A 127 -12.74 -20.79 2.27
CA GLY A 127 -13.21 -22.02 2.89
C GLY A 127 -12.26 -22.68 3.90
N GLY A 128 -11.51 -21.92 4.66
CA GLY A 128 -10.68 -22.37 5.78
C GLY A 128 -11.29 -21.97 7.11
N CYS A 129 -11.26 -22.86 8.09
CA CYS A 129 -11.72 -22.66 9.47
C CYS A 129 -10.82 -21.65 10.23
N GLY A 130 -10.57 -20.49 9.67
CA GLY A 130 -9.82 -19.40 10.30
C GLY A 130 -10.80 -18.28 10.63
N CYS A 131 -11.01 -18.03 11.92
CA CYS A 131 -11.72 -16.85 12.42
C CYS A 131 -10.88 -15.57 12.20
N GLY A 132 -10.42 -15.31 10.96
CA GLY A 132 -9.88 -14.02 10.59
C GLY A 132 -11.01 -13.01 10.72
N SER A 133 -10.93 -12.14 11.74
CA SER A 133 -11.94 -11.12 11.94
C SER A 133 -11.87 -10.12 10.78
N GLY A 134 -12.98 -9.47 10.41
CA GLY A 134 -12.96 -8.39 9.43
C GLY A 134 -11.95 -7.28 9.81
N ALA A 135 -11.56 -7.22 11.10
CA ALA A 135 -10.52 -6.33 11.61
C ALA A 135 -9.12 -6.73 11.12
N ASP A 136 -8.80 -8.05 11.09
CA ASP A 136 -7.49 -8.53 10.61
C ASP A 136 -7.35 -8.28 9.11
N ALA A 137 -8.41 -8.57 8.34
CA ALA A 137 -8.46 -8.29 6.90
C ALA A 137 -8.29 -6.79 6.63
N ARG A 138 -8.91 -5.92 7.44
CA ARG A 138 -8.75 -4.48 7.31
C ARG A 138 -7.33 -4.04 7.59
N GLN A 139 -6.75 -4.49 8.69
CA GLN A 139 -5.37 -4.13 9.06
C GLN A 139 -4.37 -4.58 8.00
N ALA A 140 -4.51 -5.80 7.47
CA ALA A 140 -3.67 -6.31 6.40
C ALA A 140 -3.81 -5.48 5.11
N ALA A 141 -5.04 -5.08 4.75
CA ALA A 141 -5.29 -4.22 3.60
C ALA A 141 -4.71 -2.81 3.81
N GLU A 142 -4.89 -2.20 4.98
CA GLU A 142 -4.33 -0.89 5.32
C GLU A 142 -2.81 -0.89 5.24
N ALA A 143 -2.15 -1.94 5.76
CA ALA A 143 -0.70 -2.08 5.69
C ALA A 143 -0.18 -2.20 4.26
N ALA A 144 -0.83 -3.01 3.41
CA ALA A 144 -0.47 -3.16 2.01
C ALA A 144 -0.70 -1.86 1.21
N LEU A 145 -1.80 -1.16 1.46
CA LEU A 145 -2.15 0.06 0.74
C LEU A 145 -1.27 1.25 1.13
N ALA A 146 -0.77 1.31 2.36
CA ALA A 146 0.07 2.41 2.84
C ALA A 146 1.30 2.65 1.95
N CYS A 147 1.89 1.59 1.38
CA CYS A 147 3.07 1.69 0.51
C CYS A 147 2.73 1.99 -0.95
N PHE A 148 1.60 1.45 -1.45
CA PHE A 148 1.29 1.49 -2.90
C PHE A 148 0.20 2.48 -3.29
N ALA A 149 -0.66 2.87 -2.36
CA ALA A 149 -1.80 3.75 -2.62
C ALA A 149 -2.06 4.70 -1.44
N PRO A 150 -1.16 5.67 -1.17
CA PRO A 150 -1.29 6.61 -0.05
C PRO A 150 -2.53 7.51 -0.14
N GLU A 151 -3.22 7.52 -1.29
CA GLU A 151 -4.51 8.18 -1.47
C GLU A 151 -5.61 7.50 -0.66
N VAL A 152 -5.46 6.21 -0.34
CA VAL A 152 -6.38 5.47 0.51
C VAL A 152 -6.08 5.77 1.98
N ARG A 153 -6.99 6.51 2.62
CA ARG A 153 -6.87 6.94 4.02
C ARG A 153 -7.58 6.01 5.00
N ALA A 154 -8.57 5.27 4.51
CA ALA A 154 -9.34 4.34 5.32
C ALA A 154 -9.84 3.17 4.47
N VAL A 155 -9.94 2.00 5.08
CA VAL A 155 -10.47 0.79 4.44
C VAL A 155 -11.74 0.35 5.16
N ASP A 156 -12.83 0.21 4.41
CA ASP A 156 -14.12 -0.34 4.88
C ASP A 156 -14.29 -1.75 4.33
N VAL A 157 -14.20 -2.76 5.21
CA VAL A 157 -14.29 -4.18 4.83
C VAL A 157 -15.71 -4.67 5.02
N GLN A 158 -16.38 -4.96 3.91
CA GLN A 158 -17.68 -5.61 3.90
C GLN A 158 -17.50 -7.12 3.93
N THR A 159 -17.94 -7.75 5.01
CA THR A 159 -18.02 -9.21 5.08
C THR A 159 -19.35 -9.67 4.50
N THR A 160 -19.30 -10.47 3.43
CA THR A 160 -20.52 -11.15 2.96
C THR A 160 -20.83 -12.24 3.97
N PRO A 161 -21.98 -12.20 4.67
CA PRO A 161 -22.38 -13.30 5.52
C PRO A 161 -22.44 -14.57 4.67
N ALA A 162 -21.81 -15.64 5.12
CA ALA A 162 -21.98 -16.94 4.49
C ALA A 162 -23.50 -17.21 4.46
N GLY A 163 -24.06 -17.34 3.25
CA GLY A 163 -25.47 -17.63 3.10
C GLY A 163 -25.84 -18.87 3.93
N PRO A 164 -27.05 -18.94 4.46
CA PRO A 164 -27.46 -20.08 5.30
C PRO A 164 -27.18 -21.37 4.54
N THR A 165 -26.37 -22.23 5.11
CA THR A 165 -26.19 -23.60 4.62
C THR A 165 -27.55 -24.26 4.67
N LEU A 166 -28.16 -24.45 3.51
CA LEU A 166 -29.39 -25.27 3.41
C LEU A 166 -29.04 -26.68 3.86
N LEU A 167 -29.34 -26.97 5.12
CA LEU A 167 -29.33 -28.35 5.61
C LEU A 167 -30.43 -29.10 4.88
N GLN A 168 -30.07 -29.86 3.87
CA GLN A 168 -30.98 -30.78 3.20
C GLN A 168 -31.30 -31.90 4.17
N ILE A 169 -32.42 -31.77 4.89
CA ILE A 169 -32.94 -32.86 5.72
C ILE A 169 -33.54 -33.89 4.76
N SER A 170 -32.77 -34.93 4.45
CA SER A 170 -33.26 -36.09 3.72
C SER A 170 -34.17 -36.88 4.65
N THR A 171 -35.47 -36.72 4.52
CA THR A 171 -36.45 -37.66 5.14
C THR A 171 -36.42 -38.96 4.33
N ALA A 172 -35.74 -39.97 4.85
CA ALA A 172 -35.82 -41.29 4.31
C ALA A 172 -37.27 -41.80 4.46
N PRO A 173 -37.89 -42.35 3.41
CA PRO A 173 -39.21 -42.95 3.55
C PRO A 173 -39.06 -44.24 4.36
N THR A 174 -39.76 -44.29 5.50
CA THR A 174 -39.91 -45.52 6.28
C THR A 174 -40.72 -46.55 5.44
N GLY A 175 -40.04 -47.56 4.96
CA GLY A 175 -40.67 -48.67 4.27
C GLY A 175 -41.62 -49.39 5.24
N ALA A 176 -42.90 -49.38 4.93
CA ALA A 176 -43.87 -50.30 5.50
C ALA A 176 -44.00 -51.51 4.57
N ARG A 177 -43.86 -52.64 5.09
CA ARG A 177 -44.11 -54.02 4.89
C ARG A 177 -45.20 -54.41 3.87
#